data_f04aff01b2f3dd885d80ea0496fcda72
#
_entry.id   f04aff01b2f3dd885d80ea0496fcda72
#
_cell.length_a   1.000
_cell.length_b   1.000
_cell.length_c   1.000
_cell.angle_alpha   90.00
_cell.angle_beta   90.00
_cell.angle_gamma   90.00
#
_symmetry.space_group_name_H-M   'P 1'
#
loop_
_entity.id
_entity.type
_entity.pdbx_description
1 polymer ?
#
loop_
_entity_poly.entity_id
_entity_poly.type
_entity_poly.pdbx_seq_one_letter_code
_entity_poly.pdbx_strand_id
1 'polypeptide(L)'
;MSLWGTILEKAFAKLVGNYLHTSAGLMAYGVRRIIGGPYEYFDHPESNAEELWKELTAHEGSADVITAGTSGGNDTETNEFGLVLGHAFSILGTKVLSTGTRLVKIRNPWGAETYKGDWSDTSDKWTPELEKEVGLVKTNNDGIFYMSVEDYAKQFSVTQINYNPKGMHQASFVRLGDDKTKADECAYFQGEKCGRHTLELTSDVDQTVWITAYTWDDRTLPKDCQTMEGPH
;
A
#
# COMPACT_ATOMS: atom_id res chain seq x y z
N MET A 1 19.70 -6.85 18.22
CA MET A 1 18.81 -7.31 17.13
C MET A 1 17.38 -7.10 17.60
N SER A 2 16.56 -6.41 16.86
CA SER A 2 15.14 -6.17 17.21
C SER A 2 14.29 -7.35 16.75
N LEU A 3 13.48 -7.91 17.65
CA LEU A 3 12.63 -9.08 17.34
C LEU A 3 11.19 -8.72 16.98
N TRP A 4 10.82 -7.44 17.04
CA TRP A 4 9.45 -7.01 16.85
C TRP A 4 8.90 -7.38 15.44
N GLY A 5 9.72 -7.26 14.40
CA GLY A 5 9.33 -7.59 13.03
C GLY A 5 8.96 -9.07 12.89
N THR A 6 9.80 -9.96 13.39
CA THR A 6 9.54 -11.41 13.35
C THR A 6 8.31 -11.81 14.18
N ILE A 7 8.08 -11.14 15.32
CA ILE A 7 6.89 -11.37 16.13
C ILE A 7 5.63 -10.92 15.40
N LEU A 8 5.70 -9.75 14.75
CA LEU A 8 4.59 -9.20 13.97
C LEU A 8 4.25 -10.09 12.77
N GLU A 9 5.27 -10.54 12.02
CA GLU A 9 5.11 -11.50 10.93
C GLU A 9 4.42 -12.79 11.39
N LYS A 10 4.86 -13.35 12.50
CA LYS A 10 4.23 -14.54 13.08
C LYS A 10 2.79 -14.31 13.50
N ALA A 11 2.49 -13.15 14.08
CA ALA A 11 1.13 -12.76 14.45
C ALA A 11 0.25 -12.62 13.21
N PHE A 12 0.78 -12.02 12.14
CA PHE A 12 0.10 -11.89 10.86
C PHE A 12 -0.18 -13.27 10.22
N ALA A 13 0.82 -14.15 10.18
CA ALA A 13 0.64 -15.52 9.69
C ALA A 13 -0.43 -16.29 10.48
N LYS A 14 -0.48 -16.10 11.79
CA LYS A 14 -1.54 -16.68 12.64
C LYS A 14 -2.92 -16.11 12.33
N LEU A 15 -3.01 -14.80 12.04
CA LEU A 15 -4.27 -14.14 11.68
C LEU A 15 -4.84 -14.68 10.38
N VAL A 16 -4.00 -14.94 9.37
CA VAL A 16 -4.41 -15.46 8.05
C VAL A 16 -4.34 -16.99 7.94
N GLY A 17 -4.02 -17.69 9.03
CA GLY A 17 -4.02 -19.14 9.15
C GLY A 17 -2.64 -19.79 9.13
N ASN A 18 -1.75 -19.40 8.25
CA ASN A 18 -0.39 -19.95 8.16
C ASN A 18 0.54 -19.04 7.35
N TYR A 19 1.84 -19.36 7.30
CA TYR A 19 2.83 -18.58 6.54
C TYR A 19 2.63 -18.63 5.02
N LEU A 20 2.07 -19.67 4.46
CA LEU A 20 1.79 -19.76 3.01
C LEU A 20 0.78 -18.65 2.61
N HIS A 21 -0.19 -18.38 3.46
CA HIS A 21 -1.19 -17.34 3.23
C HIS A 21 -0.65 -15.91 3.40
N THR A 22 0.58 -15.74 3.86
CA THR A 22 1.25 -14.42 3.91
C THR A 22 2.03 -14.10 2.64
N SER A 23 2.14 -15.05 1.72
CA SER A 23 2.84 -14.86 0.46
C SER A 23 2.05 -13.95 -0.46
N ALA A 24 2.68 -12.87 -0.92
CA ALA A 24 2.09 -11.85 -1.78
C ALA A 24 0.79 -11.21 -1.21
N GLY A 25 0.16 -10.34 -1.97
CA GLY A 25 -1.12 -9.71 -1.64
C GLY A 25 -1.08 -8.19 -1.80
N LEU A 26 -2.23 -7.55 -1.63
CA LEU A 26 -2.35 -6.11 -1.71
C LEU A 26 -1.73 -5.44 -0.47
N MET A 27 -0.88 -4.45 -0.70
CA MET A 27 -0.16 -3.71 0.35
C MET A 27 -1.12 -3.12 1.38
N ALA A 28 -2.21 -2.50 0.90
CA ALA A 28 -3.20 -1.87 1.76
C ALA A 28 -3.83 -2.85 2.75
N TYR A 29 -4.04 -4.10 2.36
CA TYR A 29 -4.57 -5.13 3.27
C TYR A 29 -3.58 -5.49 4.37
N GLY A 30 -2.29 -5.59 4.02
CA GLY A 30 -1.24 -5.85 5.00
C GLY A 30 -1.13 -4.71 6.01
N VAL A 31 -1.01 -3.48 5.52
CA VAL A 31 -0.89 -2.27 6.35
C VAL A 31 -2.13 -2.11 7.24
N ARG A 32 -3.33 -2.20 6.66
CA ARG A 32 -4.58 -2.07 7.39
C ARG A 32 -4.70 -3.09 8.54
N ARG A 33 -4.31 -4.34 8.33
CA ARG A 33 -4.35 -5.36 9.38
C ARG A 33 -3.44 -5.03 10.56
N ILE A 34 -2.46 -4.17 10.35
CA ILE A 34 -1.53 -3.71 11.40
C ILE A 34 -2.04 -2.45 12.07
N ILE A 35 -2.48 -1.44 11.30
CA ILE A 35 -2.85 -0.12 11.84
C ILE A 35 -4.36 0.06 12.05
N GLY A 36 -5.21 -0.71 11.36
CA GLY A 36 -6.68 -0.68 11.53
C GLY A 36 -7.39 0.46 10.81
N GLY A 37 -6.68 1.34 10.09
CA GLY A 37 -7.25 2.49 9.40
C GLY A 37 -7.89 2.15 8.06
N PRO A 38 -8.70 3.06 7.49
CA PRO A 38 -9.17 2.96 6.11
C PRO A 38 -8.02 3.17 5.12
N TYR A 39 -8.28 2.89 3.86
CA TYR A 39 -7.31 3.11 2.79
C TYR A 39 -7.99 3.54 1.49
N GLU A 40 -7.23 4.19 0.63
CA GLU A 40 -7.63 4.58 -0.72
C GLU A 40 -6.62 4.06 -1.75
N TYR A 41 -7.11 3.89 -2.98
CA TYR A 41 -6.33 3.52 -4.15
C TYR A 41 -6.34 4.65 -5.16
N PHE A 42 -5.19 4.85 -5.80
CA PHE A 42 -5.00 5.73 -6.94
C PHE A 42 -4.33 4.93 -8.05
N ASP A 43 -5.12 4.47 -9.01
CA ASP A 43 -4.62 3.76 -10.18
C ASP A 43 -3.93 4.74 -11.11
N HIS A 44 -2.67 4.51 -11.44
CA HIS A 44 -1.86 5.44 -12.24
C HIS A 44 -2.34 5.59 -13.69
N PRO A 45 -2.86 4.54 -14.36
CA PRO A 45 -3.44 4.71 -15.69
C PRO A 45 -4.62 5.69 -15.76
N GLU A 46 -5.32 5.86 -14.64
CA GLU A 46 -6.46 6.77 -14.50
C GLU A 46 -6.07 8.11 -13.87
N SER A 47 -4.91 8.19 -13.20
CA SER A 47 -4.41 9.36 -12.52
C SER A 47 -3.28 10.01 -13.29
N ASN A 48 -3.19 11.33 -13.26
CA ASN A 48 -2.06 12.06 -13.82
C ASN A 48 -1.05 12.45 -12.73
N ALA A 49 0.14 12.90 -13.15
CA ALA A 49 1.21 13.29 -12.22
C ALA A 49 0.80 14.42 -11.27
N GLU A 50 -0.07 15.35 -11.70
CA GLU A 50 -0.59 16.44 -10.85
C GLU A 50 -1.49 15.93 -9.73
N GLU A 51 -2.38 15.00 -10.05
CA GLU A 51 -3.24 14.35 -9.08
C GLU A 51 -2.43 13.59 -8.04
N LEU A 52 -1.53 12.72 -8.49
CA LEU A 52 -0.64 11.95 -7.61
C LEU A 52 0.21 12.87 -6.73
N TRP A 53 0.76 13.95 -7.30
CA TRP A 53 1.52 14.93 -6.54
C TRP A 53 0.69 15.58 -5.44
N LYS A 54 -0.53 16.00 -5.78
CA LYS A 54 -1.47 16.60 -4.82
C LYS A 54 -1.76 15.65 -3.66
N GLU A 55 -2.06 14.40 -3.96
CA GLU A 55 -2.37 13.39 -2.93
C GLU A 55 -1.13 13.09 -2.07
N LEU A 56 0.03 12.86 -2.68
CA LEU A 56 1.26 12.59 -1.92
C LEU A 56 1.61 13.76 -0.97
N THR A 57 1.49 15.01 -1.46
CA THR A 57 1.82 16.18 -0.64
C THR A 57 0.78 16.47 0.45
N ALA A 58 -0.49 16.10 0.24
CA ALA A 58 -1.53 16.23 1.25
C ALA A 58 -1.24 15.38 2.50
N HIS A 59 -0.48 14.31 2.36
CA HIS A 59 -0.09 13.40 3.45
C HIS A 59 1.34 13.62 3.96
N GLU A 60 2.04 14.66 3.47
CA GLU A 60 3.40 14.97 3.92
C GLU A 60 3.42 15.29 5.42
N GLY A 61 4.29 14.60 6.17
CA GLY A 61 4.40 14.76 7.63
C GLY A 61 3.25 14.15 8.44
N SER A 62 2.25 13.53 7.79
CA SER A 62 1.23 12.75 8.49
C SER A 62 1.81 11.42 9.00
N ALA A 63 1.03 10.70 9.80
CA ALA A 63 1.37 9.35 10.23
C ALA A 63 0.73 8.26 9.33
N ASP A 64 0.24 8.66 8.15
CA ASP A 64 -0.34 7.77 7.18
C ASP A 64 0.76 6.92 6.51
N VAL A 65 0.41 5.73 6.07
CA VAL A 65 1.35 4.83 5.40
C VAL A 65 1.04 4.81 3.91
N ILE A 66 1.98 5.30 3.12
CA ILE A 66 1.83 5.35 1.66
C ILE A 66 2.70 4.25 1.05
N THR A 67 2.10 3.46 0.19
CA THR A 67 2.74 2.38 -0.56
C THR A 67 2.46 2.53 -2.05
N ALA A 68 3.34 1.99 -2.88
CA ALA A 68 3.16 1.99 -4.32
C ALA A 68 3.50 0.62 -4.89
N GLY A 69 2.84 0.24 -5.96
CA GLY A 69 3.05 -1.03 -6.64
C GLY A 69 3.42 -0.86 -8.10
N THR A 70 4.26 -1.74 -8.59
CA THR A 70 4.54 -1.92 -10.01
C THR A 70 3.72 -3.09 -10.54
N SER A 71 3.35 -3.05 -11.82
CA SER A 71 2.65 -4.15 -12.48
C SER A 71 3.55 -4.93 -13.43
N GLY A 72 3.01 -6.02 -13.97
CA GLY A 72 3.70 -6.89 -14.93
C GLY A 72 4.77 -7.76 -14.28
N GLY A 73 5.18 -8.83 -14.98
CA GLY A 73 6.25 -9.70 -14.52
C GLY A 73 6.04 -10.29 -13.11
N ASN A 74 7.15 -10.53 -12.47
CA ASN A 74 7.21 -10.99 -11.08
C ASN A 74 8.37 -10.24 -10.36
N ASP A 75 8.48 -10.40 -9.06
CA ASP A 75 9.46 -9.70 -8.22
C ASP A 75 10.93 -10.12 -8.44
N THR A 76 11.19 -11.02 -9.39
CA THR A 76 12.56 -11.38 -9.83
C THR A 76 12.97 -10.68 -11.12
N GLU A 77 12.07 -9.93 -11.75
CA GLU A 77 12.27 -9.22 -13.00
C GLU A 77 12.33 -7.72 -12.79
N THR A 78 13.05 -7.03 -13.64
CA THR A 78 13.11 -5.56 -13.64
C THR A 78 12.79 -5.01 -15.02
N ASN A 79 12.25 -3.79 -15.08
CA ASN A 79 12.08 -3.07 -16.33
C ASN A 79 13.43 -2.48 -16.81
N GLU A 80 13.41 -1.78 -17.94
CA GLU A 80 14.59 -1.15 -18.54
C GLU A 80 15.30 -0.12 -17.63
N PHE A 81 14.58 0.44 -16.64
CA PHE A 81 15.13 1.37 -15.64
C PHE A 81 15.61 0.66 -14.36
N GLY A 82 15.60 -0.67 -14.33
CA GLY A 82 15.99 -1.46 -13.16
C GLY A 82 14.93 -1.47 -12.04
N LEU A 83 13.71 -0.99 -12.30
CA LEU A 83 12.63 -1.04 -11.32
C LEU A 83 12.03 -2.46 -11.29
N VAL A 84 11.95 -3.04 -10.10
CA VAL A 84 11.40 -4.40 -9.89
C VAL A 84 9.93 -4.43 -10.27
N LEU A 85 9.50 -5.45 -11.02
CA LEU A 85 8.13 -5.63 -11.49
C LEU A 85 7.30 -6.46 -10.50
N GLY A 86 5.96 -6.30 -10.52
CA GLY A 86 5.07 -7.02 -9.61
C GLY A 86 5.45 -6.85 -8.13
N HIS A 87 5.98 -5.69 -7.76
CA HIS A 87 6.63 -5.46 -6.48
C HIS A 87 6.03 -4.28 -5.73
N ALA A 88 6.15 -4.33 -4.40
CA ALA A 88 5.65 -3.32 -3.48
C ALA A 88 6.78 -2.44 -2.94
N PHE A 89 6.54 -1.14 -2.91
CA PHE A 89 7.47 -0.12 -2.43
C PHE A 89 6.81 0.75 -1.35
N SER A 90 7.62 1.36 -0.50
CA SER A 90 7.16 2.38 0.43
C SER A 90 7.46 3.77 -0.11
N ILE A 91 6.50 4.68 -0.01
CA ILE A 91 6.70 6.11 -0.28
C ILE A 91 7.07 6.78 1.03
N LEU A 92 8.25 7.40 1.06
CA LEU A 92 8.79 8.02 2.27
C LEU A 92 8.51 9.52 2.37
N GLY A 93 8.07 10.13 1.28
CA GLY A 93 7.73 11.54 1.21
C GLY A 93 7.98 12.14 -0.16
N THR A 94 7.85 13.45 -0.23
CA THR A 94 8.02 14.25 -1.44
C THR A 94 9.06 15.35 -1.24
N LYS A 95 9.59 15.88 -2.33
CA LYS A 95 10.51 17.00 -2.31
C LYS A 95 10.36 17.86 -3.57
N VAL A 96 10.27 19.17 -3.41
CA VAL A 96 10.46 20.12 -4.50
C VAL A 96 11.89 20.63 -4.42
N LEU A 97 12.66 20.44 -5.46
CA LEU A 97 14.02 20.99 -5.56
C LEU A 97 13.99 22.49 -5.86
N SER A 98 15.06 23.18 -5.54
CA SER A 98 15.27 24.59 -5.87
C SER A 98 15.15 24.88 -7.38
N THR A 99 15.34 23.86 -8.22
CA THR A 99 15.13 23.90 -9.68
C THR A 99 13.65 23.85 -10.08
N GLY A 100 12.73 23.58 -9.14
CA GLY A 100 11.32 23.35 -9.39
C GLY A 100 10.95 21.89 -9.69
N THR A 101 11.92 20.98 -9.75
CA THR A 101 11.67 19.55 -9.98
C THR A 101 10.98 18.92 -8.77
N ARG A 102 9.92 18.17 -9.01
CA ARG A 102 9.14 17.48 -7.98
C ARG A 102 9.59 16.02 -7.90
N LEU A 103 10.08 15.62 -6.75
CA LEU A 103 10.61 14.28 -6.51
C LEU A 103 9.75 13.53 -5.50
N VAL A 104 9.58 12.24 -5.76
CA VAL A 104 9.03 11.25 -4.82
C VAL A 104 10.18 10.45 -4.24
N LYS A 105 10.25 10.35 -2.91
CA LYS A 105 11.23 9.52 -2.20
C LYS A 105 10.66 8.14 -1.96
N ILE A 106 11.30 7.13 -2.51
CA ILE A 106 10.80 5.76 -2.59
C ILE A 106 11.79 4.83 -1.91
N ARG A 107 11.28 3.78 -1.25
CA ARG A 107 12.12 2.73 -0.68
C ARG A 107 11.68 1.36 -1.16
N ASN A 108 12.63 0.62 -1.73
CA ASN A 108 12.51 -0.81 -1.96
C ASN A 108 12.66 -1.54 -0.61
N PRO A 109 11.67 -2.33 -0.15
CA PRO A 109 11.74 -3.05 1.13
C PRO A 109 12.86 -4.08 1.20
N TRP A 110 13.41 -4.50 0.06
CA TRP A 110 14.59 -5.38 0.04
C TRP A 110 15.87 -4.73 0.61
N GLY A 111 15.87 -3.40 0.77
CA GLY A 111 17.02 -2.66 1.24
C GLY A 111 18.16 -2.64 0.21
N ALA A 112 17.83 -2.77 -1.05
CA ALA A 112 18.74 -2.66 -2.18
C ALA A 112 18.15 -1.77 -3.27
N GLU A 113 18.94 -0.83 -3.77
CA GLU A 113 18.57 0.01 -4.89
C GLU A 113 18.87 -0.70 -6.21
N THR A 114 17.84 -0.87 -7.03
CA THR A 114 17.97 -1.43 -8.38
C THR A 114 17.63 -0.42 -9.46
N TYR A 115 16.94 0.66 -9.09
CA TYR A 115 16.53 1.73 -10.01
C TYR A 115 17.74 2.48 -10.55
N LYS A 116 17.77 2.71 -11.88
CA LYS A 116 18.87 3.35 -12.63
C LYS A 116 18.39 4.53 -13.48
N GLY A 117 17.15 4.94 -13.33
CA GLY A 117 16.61 6.07 -14.06
C GLY A 117 17.08 7.42 -13.49
N ASP A 118 16.47 8.48 -13.98
CA ASP A 118 16.72 9.83 -13.51
C ASP A 118 16.45 9.96 -11.99
N TRP A 119 17.33 10.65 -11.29
CA TRP A 119 17.29 10.85 -9.84
C TRP A 119 17.55 9.59 -8.99
N SER A 120 18.00 8.47 -9.59
CA SER A 120 18.63 7.39 -8.83
C SER A 120 19.95 7.88 -8.19
N ASP A 121 20.49 7.14 -7.23
CA ASP A 121 21.74 7.53 -6.55
C ASP A 121 22.91 7.73 -7.52
N THR A 122 22.90 7.06 -8.67
CA THR A 122 23.94 7.13 -9.70
C THR A 122 23.63 8.11 -10.83
N SER A 123 22.50 8.82 -10.76
CA SER A 123 22.08 9.76 -11.80
C SER A 123 23.02 10.96 -11.88
N ASP A 124 23.31 11.39 -13.10
CA ASP A 124 24.09 12.59 -13.40
C ASP A 124 23.30 13.92 -13.22
N LYS A 125 22.01 13.81 -12.95
CA LYS A 125 21.17 14.98 -12.61
C LYS A 125 21.48 15.58 -11.23
N TRP A 126 22.12 14.82 -10.37
CA TRP A 126 22.51 15.30 -9.06
C TRP A 126 23.73 16.22 -9.14
N THR A 127 23.57 17.44 -8.63
CA THR A 127 24.70 18.32 -8.32
C THR A 127 24.98 18.28 -6.81
N PRO A 128 26.18 18.66 -6.36
CA PRO A 128 26.48 18.71 -4.92
C PRO A 128 25.48 19.55 -4.10
N GLU A 129 24.95 20.60 -4.70
CA GLU A 129 23.95 21.49 -4.08
C GLU A 129 22.62 20.74 -3.92
N LEU A 130 22.14 20.04 -4.96
CA LEU A 130 20.89 19.28 -4.94
C LEU A 130 20.97 18.06 -4.02
N GLU A 131 22.11 17.37 -4.00
CA GLU A 131 22.37 16.28 -3.06
C GLU A 131 22.24 16.75 -1.60
N LYS A 132 22.86 17.90 -1.30
CA LYS A 132 22.78 18.52 0.01
C LYS A 132 21.35 18.95 0.36
N GLU A 133 20.61 19.45 -0.61
CA GLU A 133 19.23 19.93 -0.43
C GLU A 133 18.29 18.82 0.03
N VAL A 134 18.45 17.59 -0.47
CA VAL A 134 17.63 16.43 -0.10
C VAL A 134 18.27 15.55 0.96
N GLY A 135 19.53 15.82 1.33
CA GLY A 135 20.30 14.97 2.23
C GLY A 135 20.61 13.59 1.63
N LEU A 136 20.92 13.57 0.32
CA LEU A 136 21.23 12.32 -0.39
C LEU A 136 22.55 11.71 0.14
N VAL A 137 22.52 10.42 0.45
CA VAL A 137 23.70 9.65 0.87
C VAL A 137 23.91 8.49 -0.10
N LYS A 138 24.71 8.73 -1.13
CA LYS A 138 24.97 7.79 -2.23
C LYS A 138 25.75 6.52 -1.85
N THR A 139 26.23 6.42 -0.65
CA THR A 139 27.07 5.28 -0.22
C THR A 139 26.29 4.12 0.36
N ASN A 140 25.01 4.30 0.61
CA ASN A 140 24.19 3.32 1.24
C ASN A 140 23.28 2.66 0.19
N ASN A 141 23.56 1.41 -0.11
CA ASN A 141 22.60 0.58 -0.83
C ASN A 141 21.50 0.16 0.17
N ASP A 142 20.66 1.14 0.56
CA ASP A 142 19.60 0.98 1.56
C ASP A 142 18.21 0.84 0.93
N GLY A 143 18.16 0.82 -0.39
CA GLY A 143 16.94 0.71 -1.19
C GLY A 143 16.20 2.02 -1.37
N ILE A 144 16.73 3.15 -0.87
CA ILE A 144 16.10 4.47 -1.01
C ILE A 144 16.60 5.15 -2.28
N PHE A 145 15.67 5.63 -3.08
CA PHE A 145 15.96 6.41 -4.27
C PHE A 145 14.91 7.50 -4.48
N TYR A 146 15.23 8.42 -5.36
CA TYR A 146 14.30 9.45 -5.80
C TYR A 146 13.87 9.21 -7.26
N MET A 147 12.71 9.71 -7.60
CA MET A 147 12.16 9.68 -8.95
C MET A 147 11.34 10.96 -9.17
N SER A 148 11.31 11.49 -10.40
CA SER A 148 10.37 12.59 -10.72
C SER A 148 8.93 12.09 -10.58
N VAL A 149 8.02 12.98 -10.20
CA VAL A 149 6.60 12.60 -10.11
C VAL A 149 6.05 12.17 -11.47
N GLU A 150 6.58 12.72 -12.55
CA GLU A 150 6.22 12.35 -13.93
C GLU A 150 6.63 10.92 -14.29
N ASP A 151 7.83 10.49 -13.85
CA ASP A 151 8.30 9.12 -14.04
C ASP A 151 7.59 8.17 -13.06
N TYR A 152 7.36 8.60 -11.84
CA TYR A 152 6.56 7.85 -10.86
C TYR A 152 5.18 7.50 -11.41
N ALA A 153 4.47 8.47 -11.98
CA ALA A 153 3.17 8.27 -12.60
C ALA A 153 3.18 7.26 -13.75
N LYS A 154 4.30 7.15 -14.47
CA LYS A 154 4.46 6.23 -15.62
C LYS A 154 4.95 4.84 -15.22
N GLN A 155 5.84 4.75 -14.23
CA GLN A 155 6.55 3.53 -13.88
C GLN A 155 5.82 2.69 -12.84
N PHE A 156 5.02 3.31 -12.00
CA PHE A 156 4.18 2.63 -11.03
C PHE A 156 2.77 2.45 -11.58
N SER A 157 2.06 1.47 -11.08
CA SER A 157 0.68 1.16 -11.49
C SER A 157 -0.36 1.62 -10.48
N VAL A 158 0.02 1.72 -9.21
CA VAL A 158 -0.90 2.07 -8.14
C VAL A 158 -0.17 2.77 -6.99
N THR A 159 -0.83 3.75 -6.40
CA THR A 159 -0.51 4.31 -5.09
C THR A 159 -1.62 3.95 -4.11
N GLN A 160 -1.26 3.55 -2.90
CA GLN A 160 -2.21 3.23 -1.83
C GLN A 160 -1.89 4.05 -0.59
N ILE A 161 -2.88 4.72 -0.05
CA ILE A 161 -2.77 5.53 1.17
C ILE A 161 -3.57 4.84 2.26
N ASN A 162 -2.90 4.41 3.31
CA ASN A 162 -3.52 3.86 4.51
C ASN A 162 -3.53 4.93 5.59
N TYR A 163 -4.70 5.39 5.95
CA TYR A 163 -4.89 6.46 6.94
C TYR A 163 -4.61 5.97 8.35
N ASN A 164 -3.86 6.74 9.11
CA ASN A 164 -3.63 6.44 10.52
C ASN A 164 -4.90 6.72 11.32
N PRO A 165 -5.49 5.72 11.99
CA PRO A 165 -6.76 5.89 12.68
C PRO A 165 -6.64 6.65 14.02
N LYS A 166 -5.46 7.13 14.38
CA LYS A 166 -5.25 7.86 15.64
C LYS A 166 -6.10 9.13 15.68
N GLY A 167 -6.96 9.21 16.66
CA GLY A 167 -7.91 10.32 16.80
C GLY A 167 -9.25 10.12 16.08
N MET A 168 -9.41 9.02 15.34
CA MET A 168 -10.69 8.63 14.77
C MET A 168 -11.50 7.82 15.77
N HIS A 169 -12.81 8.06 15.84
CA HIS A 169 -13.72 7.14 16.49
C HIS A 169 -13.97 5.94 15.58
N GLN A 170 -13.75 4.75 16.09
CA GLN A 170 -13.93 3.52 15.33
C GLN A 170 -15.03 2.67 15.94
N ALA A 171 -15.89 2.14 15.08
CA ALA A 171 -16.82 1.08 15.42
C ALA A 171 -16.70 -0.02 14.36
N SER A 172 -16.64 -1.26 14.79
CA SER A 172 -16.63 -2.40 13.90
C SER A 172 -17.76 -3.35 14.26
N PHE A 173 -18.44 -3.85 13.25
CA PHE A 173 -19.49 -4.86 13.39
C PHE A 173 -19.04 -6.08 12.61
N VAL A 174 -18.94 -7.21 13.27
CA VAL A 174 -18.72 -8.50 12.64
C VAL A 174 -20.03 -9.24 12.62
N ARG A 175 -20.56 -9.53 11.46
CA ARG A 175 -21.66 -10.47 11.33
C ARG A 175 -21.06 -11.83 11.01
N LEU A 176 -21.19 -12.74 11.94
CA LEU A 176 -21.04 -14.16 11.65
C LEU A 176 -22.38 -14.62 11.06
N GLY A 177 -22.34 -15.36 9.96
CA GLY A 177 -23.56 -15.93 9.38
C GLY A 177 -24.30 -16.77 10.41
N ASP A 178 -25.59 -16.61 10.48
CA ASP A 178 -26.46 -17.38 11.39
C ASP A 178 -26.61 -18.82 10.97
N ASP A 179 -25.69 -19.36 10.15
CA ASP A 179 -26.05 -20.45 9.37
C ASP A 179 -25.49 -21.81 9.61
N LYS A 180 -26.21 -22.65 9.20
CA LYS A 180 -26.39 -24.07 9.51
C LYS A 180 -25.93 -24.99 8.40
N THR A 181 -25.61 -24.46 7.21
CA THR A 181 -25.09 -25.25 6.09
C THR A 181 -23.83 -24.64 5.51
N LYS A 182 -22.88 -25.49 5.10
CA LYS A 182 -21.60 -25.07 4.53
C LYS A 182 -21.76 -24.26 3.23
N ALA A 183 -22.76 -24.61 2.42
CA ALA A 183 -23.06 -23.88 1.19
C ALA A 183 -23.54 -22.44 1.46
N ASP A 184 -24.34 -22.26 2.50
CA ASP A 184 -24.81 -20.95 2.92
C ASP A 184 -23.67 -20.12 3.53
N GLU A 185 -22.73 -20.75 4.22
CA GLU A 185 -21.51 -20.13 4.73
C GLU A 185 -20.64 -19.61 3.59
N CYS A 186 -20.37 -20.41 2.56
CA CYS A 186 -19.61 -19.98 1.40
C CYS A 186 -20.30 -18.84 0.64
N ALA A 187 -21.59 -18.93 0.39
CA ALA A 187 -22.37 -17.88 -0.26
C ALA A 187 -22.34 -16.56 0.53
N TYR A 188 -22.29 -16.63 1.85
CA TYR A 188 -22.12 -15.46 2.70
C TYR A 188 -20.73 -14.82 2.51
N PHE A 189 -19.66 -15.61 2.52
CA PHE A 189 -18.30 -15.12 2.34
C PHE A 189 -18.05 -14.56 0.92
N GLN A 190 -18.72 -15.10 -0.09
CA GLN A 190 -18.62 -14.63 -1.47
C GLN A 190 -19.55 -13.45 -1.79
N GLY A 191 -20.33 -12.98 -0.82
CA GLY A 191 -21.22 -11.84 -1.01
C GLY A 191 -22.51 -12.15 -1.78
N GLU A 192 -22.80 -13.41 -2.07
CA GLU A 192 -24.01 -13.83 -2.80
C GLU A 192 -25.29 -13.69 -1.95
N LYS A 193 -25.13 -13.73 -0.64
CA LYS A 193 -26.22 -13.50 0.33
C LYS A 193 -25.98 -12.22 1.10
N CYS A 194 -26.59 -11.13 0.66
CA CYS A 194 -26.48 -9.84 1.32
C CYS A 194 -27.53 -9.67 2.42
N GLY A 195 -27.07 -9.53 3.65
CA GLY A 195 -27.89 -8.95 4.71
C GLY A 195 -27.95 -7.42 4.54
N ARG A 196 -29.14 -6.83 4.72
CA ARG A 196 -29.25 -5.38 4.78
C ARG A 196 -28.82 -4.90 6.16
N HIS A 197 -27.82 -4.03 6.21
CA HIS A 197 -27.41 -3.33 7.41
C HIS A 197 -27.78 -1.86 7.26
N THR A 198 -28.41 -1.29 8.27
CA THR A 198 -28.66 0.14 8.35
C THR A 198 -27.73 0.71 9.42
N LEU A 199 -26.92 1.67 9.03
CA LEU A 199 -26.06 2.44 9.92
C LEU A 199 -26.67 3.85 10.02
N GLU A 200 -27.03 4.27 11.22
CA GLU A 200 -27.45 5.64 11.50
C GLU A 200 -26.26 6.38 12.11
N LEU A 201 -25.87 7.47 11.47
CA LEU A 201 -24.81 8.35 11.91
C LEU A 201 -25.42 9.69 12.26
N THR A 202 -25.20 10.15 13.49
CA THR A 202 -25.59 11.47 13.95
C THR A 202 -24.38 12.26 14.37
N SER A 203 -24.30 13.50 13.93
CA SER A 203 -23.25 14.44 14.30
C SER A 203 -23.80 15.86 14.39
N ASP A 204 -23.38 16.60 15.38
CA ASP A 204 -23.74 18.01 15.56
C ASP A 204 -22.83 18.96 14.78
N VAL A 205 -21.78 18.42 14.14
CA VAL A 205 -20.79 19.16 13.35
C VAL A 205 -20.47 18.41 12.06
N ASP A 206 -20.01 19.14 11.06
CA ASP A 206 -19.50 18.55 9.83
C ASP A 206 -18.26 17.71 10.12
N GLN A 207 -18.26 16.46 9.68
CA GLN A 207 -17.12 15.57 9.84
C GLN A 207 -17.06 14.55 8.69
N THR A 208 -15.83 14.12 8.40
CA THR A 208 -15.59 13.05 7.43
C THR A 208 -15.83 11.71 8.08
N VAL A 209 -16.60 10.87 7.42
CA VAL A 209 -16.91 9.51 7.87
C VAL A 209 -16.41 8.52 6.84
N TRP A 210 -15.62 7.57 7.28
CA TRP A 210 -15.18 6.43 6.49
C TRP A 210 -16.07 5.22 6.77
N ILE A 211 -16.77 4.75 5.75
CA ILE A 211 -17.53 3.51 5.83
C ILE A 211 -16.83 2.48 4.97
N THR A 212 -16.31 1.45 5.59
CA THR A 212 -15.58 0.41 4.88
C THR A 212 -16.24 -0.93 5.09
N ALA A 213 -16.64 -1.56 3.99
CA ALA A 213 -17.10 -2.94 3.98
C ALA A 213 -15.94 -3.86 3.60
N TYR A 214 -15.77 -4.94 4.34
CA TYR A 214 -14.74 -5.92 4.07
C TYR A 214 -15.34 -7.30 3.92
N THR A 215 -14.89 -8.00 2.92
CA THR A 215 -15.02 -9.43 2.81
C THR A 215 -13.77 -10.12 3.38
N TRP A 216 -13.87 -11.37 3.69
CA TRP A 216 -12.71 -12.18 4.01
C TRP A 216 -11.83 -12.31 2.75
N ASP A 217 -10.52 -12.26 2.93
CA ASP A 217 -9.55 -12.61 1.90
C ASP A 217 -9.76 -14.09 1.54
N ASP A 218 -9.90 -14.41 0.25
CA ASP A 218 -10.13 -15.78 -0.23
C ASP A 218 -9.17 -16.79 0.38
N ARG A 219 -7.92 -16.38 0.63
CA ARG A 219 -6.91 -17.22 1.28
C ARG A 219 -7.23 -17.59 2.72
N THR A 220 -8.12 -16.84 3.38
CA THR A 220 -8.55 -17.09 4.76
C THR A 220 -9.87 -17.86 4.83
N LEU A 221 -10.53 -18.05 3.69
CA LEU A 221 -11.76 -18.81 3.61
C LEU A 221 -11.50 -20.32 3.79
N PRO A 222 -12.48 -21.09 4.26
CA PRO A 222 -12.43 -22.55 4.19
C PRO A 222 -12.13 -23.00 2.77
N LYS A 223 -11.32 -24.06 2.61
CA LYS A 223 -10.88 -24.52 1.28
C LYS A 223 -12.00 -24.71 0.28
N ASP A 224 -13.15 -25.16 0.75
CA ASP A 224 -14.31 -25.42 -0.10
C ASP A 224 -15.07 -24.14 -0.49
N CYS A 225 -14.68 -23.00 0.08
CA CYS A 225 -15.22 -21.66 -0.22
C CYS A 225 -14.23 -20.81 -1.01
N GLN A 226 -13.00 -21.29 -1.25
CA GLN A 226 -12.02 -20.54 -2.04
C GLN A 226 -12.38 -20.67 -3.52
N THR A 227 -12.39 -19.54 -4.21
CA THR A 227 -12.48 -19.56 -5.67
C THR A 227 -11.17 -20.09 -6.25
N MET A 228 -11.26 -20.93 -7.28
CA MET A 228 -10.09 -21.51 -7.97
C MET A 228 -9.36 -20.47 -8.84
N GLU A 229 -9.91 -19.31 -8.98
CA GLU A 229 -9.31 -18.19 -9.70
C GLU A 229 -8.41 -17.41 -8.72
N GLY A 230 -7.14 -17.30 -9.10
CA GLY A 230 -6.13 -16.62 -8.29
C GLY A 230 -6.47 -15.16 -8.02
N PRO A 231 -5.73 -14.48 -7.16
CA PRO A 231 -6.02 -13.10 -6.76
C PRO A 231 -6.00 -12.18 -7.99
N HIS A 232 -7.08 -11.49 -8.18
CA HIS A 232 -7.17 -10.36 -9.11
C HIS A 232 -6.43 -9.15 -8.55
#